data_f324c058b86f313d51b8a87e47472fb2
#
_entry.id   f324c058b86f313d51b8a87e47472fb2
#
_cell.length_a   1.000
_cell.length_b   1.000
_cell.length_c   1.000
_cell.angle_alpha   90.00
_cell.angle_beta   90.00
_cell.angle_gamma   90.00
#
_symmetry.space_group_name_H-M   'P 1'
#
loop_
_entity.id
_entity.type
_entity.pdbx_description
1 polymer ?
#
loop_
_entity_poly.entity_id
_entity_poly.type
_entity_poly.pdbx_seq_one_letter_code
_entity_poly.pdbx_strand_id
1 'polypeptide(L)'
;MTLRIGVDVGGTKIEAVALEDAREIARLRVDTPRDDYEATLDTIRALVGDLERAAGVTGTVGIGIPGTIATATGLVKNANSTWLIGKPLQRDIEARLARPVRVANDANCFAMSEASDGAAAGAEIVFGVIVGTGTGAGVVVRGQVLTGANGIAGEWGHNALPWPDDDEHPGPSCYCGKHGCIETFLSGPGMSADHERHTARRQLPQAIALDANRGDAAAIATIERYERRMARALASVINVIDPDVIVLGGGMSKIDRLYENVPRLWGQWVFAATGSTPDVRTRLARGKHGDASGVRGAAWLWPDQRSKVNGR
;
A
#
# COMPACT_ATOMS: atom_id res chain seq x y z
N MET A 1 -5.98 24.59 -14.72
CA MET A 1 -4.94 23.74 -14.08
C MET A 1 -5.37 23.52 -12.65
N THR A 2 -5.30 22.29 -12.16
CA THR A 2 -5.74 21.96 -10.80
C THR A 2 -4.52 21.59 -9.97
N LEU A 3 -4.21 22.42 -8.95
CA LEU A 3 -3.19 22.09 -7.96
C LEU A 3 -3.72 21.01 -7.03
N ARG A 4 -2.94 19.96 -6.81
CA ARG A 4 -3.19 18.88 -5.86
C ARG A 4 -2.06 18.84 -4.85
N ILE A 5 -2.38 18.87 -3.59
CA ILE A 5 -1.40 18.76 -2.51
C ILE A 5 -1.61 17.44 -1.81
N GLY A 6 -0.56 16.62 -1.77
CA GLY A 6 -0.50 15.41 -0.98
C GLY A 6 0.38 15.62 0.24
N VAL A 7 -0.03 15.11 1.37
CA VAL A 7 0.75 15.07 2.61
C VAL A 7 0.82 13.62 3.08
N ASP A 8 2.01 13.12 3.37
CA ASP A 8 2.23 11.80 3.98
C ASP A 8 2.77 11.99 5.40
N VAL A 9 1.97 11.57 6.37
CA VAL A 9 2.26 11.73 7.80
C VAL A 9 2.90 10.46 8.33
N GLY A 10 4.20 10.32 8.18
CA GLY A 10 4.95 9.19 8.72
C GLY A 10 5.31 9.35 10.21
N GLY A 11 5.71 8.26 10.85
CA GLY A 11 6.14 8.27 12.26
C GLY A 11 7.44 9.03 12.56
N THR A 12 8.25 9.32 11.54
CA THR A 12 9.54 10.03 11.67
C THR A 12 9.61 11.30 10.84
N LYS A 13 8.91 11.34 9.72
CA LYS A 13 8.91 12.47 8.78
C LYS A 13 7.52 12.71 8.23
N ILE A 14 7.20 13.99 8.02
CA ILE A 14 6.04 14.43 7.26
C ILE A 14 6.57 14.95 5.93
N GLU A 15 6.03 14.40 4.85
CA GLU A 15 6.37 14.81 3.49
C GLU A 15 5.15 15.42 2.80
N ALA A 16 5.33 16.48 2.05
CA ALA A 16 4.27 17.10 1.28
C ALA A 16 4.73 17.36 -0.15
N VAL A 17 3.83 17.17 -1.12
CA VAL A 17 4.08 17.40 -2.53
C VAL A 17 2.97 18.23 -3.16
N ALA A 18 3.33 19.13 -4.06
CA ALA A 18 2.42 19.86 -4.92
C ALA A 18 2.50 19.28 -6.34
N LEU A 19 1.37 18.84 -6.88
CA LEU A 19 1.24 18.34 -8.24
C LEU A 19 0.37 19.26 -9.07
N GLU A 20 0.85 19.63 -10.24
CA GLU A 20 0.08 20.24 -11.31
C GLU A 20 -0.19 19.18 -12.37
N ASP A 21 -1.43 18.73 -12.48
CA ASP A 21 -1.78 17.47 -13.14
C ASP A 21 -0.92 16.32 -12.56
N ALA A 22 -0.11 15.62 -13.34
CA ALA A 22 0.79 14.58 -12.85
C ALA A 22 2.23 15.07 -12.56
N ARG A 23 2.54 16.34 -12.87
CA ARG A 23 3.88 16.92 -12.72
C ARG A 23 4.09 17.43 -11.31
N GLU A 24 5.13 16.97 -10.67
CA GLU A 24 5.59 17.51 -9.39
C GLU A 24 6.21 18.90 -9.59
N ILE A 25 5.70 19.89 -8.88
CA ILE A 25 6.18 21.27 -8.95
C ILE A 25 6.97 21.67 -7.71
N ALA A 26 6.67 21.09 -6.55
CA ALA A 26 7.40 21.32 -5.31
C ALA A 26 7.24 20.14 -4.35
N ARG A 27 8.25 19.93 -3.51
CA ARG A 27 8.25 18.89 -2.45
C ARG A 27 8.94 19.45 -1.21
N LEU A 28 8.34 19.20 -0.06
CA LEU A 28 8.87 19.56 1.24
C LEU A 28 8.88 18.35 2.16
N ARG A 29 9.86 18.28 3.05
CA ARG A 29 9.98 17.20 4.03
C ARG A 29 10.53 17.78 5.33
N VAL A 30 9.89 17.43 6.44
CA VAL A 30 10.28 17.84 7.79
C VAL A 30 10.21 16.64 8.75
N ASP A 31 10.87 16.75 9.88
CA ASP A 31 10.75 15.75 10.94
C ASP A 31 9.34 15.81 11.56
N THR A 32 8.80 14.64 11.93
CA THR A 32 7.49 14.55 12.58
C THR A 32 7.61 15.00 14.04
N PRO A 33 6.77 15.94 14.49
CA PRO A 33 6.65 16.26 15.93
C PRO A 33 6.01 15.08 16.66
N ARG A 34 6.85 14.13 17.09
CA ARG A 34 6.38 12.91 17.75
C ARG A 34 5.69 13.25 19.06
N ASP A 35 4.65 12.47 19.36
CA ASP A 35 3.87 12.55 20.61
C ASP A 35 3.18 13.91 20.85
N ASP A 36 3.21 14.81 19.84
CA ASP A 36 2.52 16.10 19.87
C ASP A 36 1.53 16.22 18.71
N TYR A 37 0.25 16.04 19.05
CA TYR A 37 -0.83 16.10 18.06
C TYR A 37 -1.02 17.51 17.49
N GLU A 38 -0.99 18.54 18.33
CA GLU A 38 -1.20 19.92 17.91
C GLU A 38 -0.07 20.42 17.01
N ALA A 39 1.18 20.14 17.36
CA ALA A 39 2.33 20.45 16.53
C ALA A 39 2.30 19.67 15.21
N THR A 40 1.77 18.42 15.18
CA THR A 40 1.56 17.68 13.93
C THR A 40 0.59 18.40 13.01
N LEU A 41 -0.54 18.87 13.53
CA LEU A 41 -1.55 19.62 12.76
C LEU A 41 -0.98 20.95 12.23
N ASP A 42 -0.23 21.68 13.07
CA ASP A 42 0.41 22.95 12.66
C ASP A 42 1.49 22.74 11.59
N THR A 43 2.23 21.64 11.70
CA THR A 43 3.21 21.26 10.67
C THR A 43 2.54 20.96 9.33
N ILE A 44 1.44 20.22 9.31
CA ILE A 44 0.66 19.95 8.09
C ILE A 44 0.17 21.27 7.48
N ARG A 45 -0.40 22.16 8.30
CA ARG A 45 -0.89 23.48 7.86
C ARG A 45 0.24 24.34 7.25
N ALA A 46 1.41 24.35 7.88
CA ALA A 46 2.57 25.09 7.40
C ALA A 46 3.05 24.58 6.04
N LEU A 47 3.22 23.24 5.90
CA LEU A 47 3.65 22.62 4.65
C LEU A 47 2.69 22.89 3.49
N VAL A 48 1.38 22.80 3.75
CA VAL A 48 0.35 23.11 2.75
C VAL A 48 0.44 24.57 2.33
N GLY A 49 0.56 25.50 3.29
CA GLY A 49 0.68 26.92 3.01
C GLY A 49 1.95 27.28 2.24
N ASP A 50 3.08 26.62 2.52
CA ASP A 50 4.34 26.82 1.82
C ASP A 50 4.25 26.37 0.36
N LEU A 51 3.64 25.21 0.12
CA LEU A 51 3.44 24.69 -1.23
C LEU A 51 2.47 25.56 -2.04
N GLU A 52 1.41 26.09 -1.44
CA GLU A 52 0.49 27.02 -2.11
C GLU A 52 1.14 28.35 -2.44
N ARG A 53 1.97 28.87 -1.53
CA ARG A 53 2.75 30.09 -1.83
C ARG A 53 3.72 29.87 -2.98
N ALA A 54 4.40 28.72 -3.02
CA ALA A 54 5.29 28.38 -4.12
C ALA A 54 4.55 28.22 -5.45
N ALA A 55 3.32 27.67 -5.41
CA ALA A 55 2.49 27.47 -6.60
C ALA A 55 1.70 28.73 -7.01
N GLY A 56 1.54 29.72 -6.12
CA GLY A 56 0.73 30.92 -6.35
C GLY A 56 -0.78 30.66 -6.44
N VAL A 57 -1.25 29.47 -6.02
CA VAL A 57 -2.66 29.06 -6.12
C VAL A 57 -3.01 28.05 -5.03
N THR A 58 -4.26 28.10 -4.57
CA THR A 58 -4.82 27.14 -3.61
C THR A 58 -5.16 25.82 -4.28
N GLY A 59 -4.78 24.69 -3.63
CA GLY A 59 -5.00 23.35 -4.14
C GLY A 59 -6.00 22.51 -3.33
N THR A 60 -6.39 21.35 -3.88
CA THR A 60 -7.04 20.32 -3.09
C THR A 60 -6.01 19.62 -2.20
N VAL A 61 -6.40 19.19 -0.99
CA VAL A 61 -5.50 18.56 -0.03
C VAL A 61 -5.93 17.13 0.28
N GLY A 62 -5.02 16.19 0.11
CA GLY A 62 -5.17 14.82 0.57
C GLY A 62 -4.04 14.44 1.52
N ILE A 63 -4.33 13.55 2.47
CA ILE A 63 -3.41 13.20 3.56
C ILE A 63 -3.34 11.69 3.69
N GLY A 64 -2.14 11.14 3.63
CA GLY A 64 -1.83 9.77 3.95
C GLY A 64 -1.42 9.64 5.43
N ILE A 65 -1.91 8.61 6.11
CA ILE A 65 -1.56 8.32 7.51
C ILE A 65 -1.27 6.83 7.70
N PRO A 66 -0.41 6.46 8.65
CA PRO A 66 -0.17 5.06 9.00
C PRO A 66 -1.30 4.52 9.90
N GLY A 67 -2.49 4.47 9.39
CA GLY A 67 -3.71 4.07 10.10
C GLY A 67 -4.93 4.39 9.27
N THR A 68 -6.10 4.36 9.85
CA THR A 68 -7.35 4.65 9.15
C THR A 68 -8.31 5.48 10.01
N ILE A 69 -9.25 6.16 9.35
CA ILE A 69 -10.36 6.85 10.01
C ILE A 69 -11.51 5.86 10.23
N ALA A 70 -11.95 5.70 11.47
CA ALA A 70 -13.12 4.89 11.79
C ALA A 70 -14.39 5.54 11.22
N THR A 71 -15.09 4.86 10.34
CA THR A 71 -16.29 5.38 9.65
C THR A 71 -17.41 5.79 10.63
N ALA A 72 -17.54 5.09 11.76
CA ALA A 72 -18.60 5.36 12.75
C ALA A 72 -18.31 6.58 13.64
N THR A 73 -17.03 6.91 13.89
CA THR A 73 -16.66 7.95 14.87
C THR A 73 -15.88 9.11 14.30
N GLY A 74 -15.30 8.95 13.09
CA GLY A 74 -14.39 9.94 12.50
C GLY A 74 -13.01 10.01 13.18
N LEU A 75 -12.71 9.08 14.10
CA LEU A 75 -11.46 9.06 14.83
C LEU A 75 -10.41 8.17 14.17
N VAL A 76 -9.15 8.52 14.31
CA VAL A 76 -8.03 7.68 13.86
C VAL A 76 -7.97 6.39 14.68
N LYS A 77 -7.80 5.25 14.00
CA LYS A 77 -7.56 3.92 14.59
C LYS A 77 -6.41 3.20 13.88
N ASN A 78 -5.87 2.17 14.54
CA ASN A 78 -4.86 1.26 13.96
C ASN A 78 -3.60 1.98 13.43
N ALA A 79 -3.20 3.09 14.05
CA ALA A 79 -2.04 3.86 13.62
C ALA A 79 -0.78 3.46 14.38
N ASN A 80 0.34 3.31 13.65
CA ASN A 80 1.67 3.17 14.27
C ASN A 80 2.11 4.47 14.97
N SER A 81 1.63 5.62 14.48
CA SER A 81 1.78 6.93 15.13
C SER A 81 0.73 7.04 16.24
N THR A 82 1.05 6.52 17.42
CA THR A 82 0.08 6.29 18.51
C THR A 82 -0.59 7.57 19.02
N TRP A 83 0.07 8.74 18.93
CA TRP A 83 -0.50 10.04 19.33
C TRP A 83 -1.65 10.52 18.45
N LEU A 84 -1.83 9.90 17.28
CA LEU A 84 -2.97 10.16 16.39
C LEU A 84 -4.21 9.33 16.79
N ILE A 85 -4.04 8.19 17.50
CA ILE A 85 -5.15 7.28 17.83
C ILE A 85 -6.18 7.98 18.70
N GLY A 86 -7.45 7.82 18.32
CA GLY A 86 -8.58 8.44 19.02
C GLY A 86 -8.75 9.94 18.75
N LYS A 87 -7.95 10.53 17.86
CA LYS A 87 -8.07 11.94 17.47
C LYS A 87 -8.92 12.12 16.23
N PRO A 88 -9.70 13.20 16.11
CA PRO A 88 -10.52 13.52 14.94
C PRO A 88 -9.71 14.29 13.89
N LEU A 89 -8.60 13.70 13.44
CA LEU A 89 -7.56 14.31 12.62
C LEU A 89 -8.12 15.04 11.39
N GLN A 90 -9.03 14.40 10.64
CA GLN A 90 -9.59 15.00 9.44
C GLN A 90 -10.33 16.31 9.77
N ARG A 91 -11.22 16.28 10.74
CA ARG A 91 -12.00 17.46 11.17
C ARG A 91 -11.09 18.59 11.66
N ASP A 92 -10.07 18.26 12.44
CA ASP A 92 -9.20 19.27 13.05
C ASP A 92 -8.27 19.92 12.00
N ILE A 93 -7.86 19.19 10.98
CA ILE A 93 -7.13 19.77 9.84
C ILE A 93 -8.05 20.57 8.93
N GLU A 94 -9.28 20.12 8.68
CA GLU A 94 -10.28 20.90 7.93
C GLU A 94 -10.54 22.27 8.59
N ALA A 95 -10.62 22.28 9.92
CA ALA A 95 -10.76 23.53 10.68
C ALA A 95 -9.55 24.45 10.52
N ARG A 96 -8.31 23.91 10.53
CA ARG A 96 -7.09 24.70 10.37
C ARG A 96 -6.87 25.23 8.95
N LEU A 97 -7.28 24.49 7.94
CA LEU A 97 -7.16 24.88 6.54
C LEU A 97 -8.39 25.62 6.02
N ALA A 98 -9.47 25.71 6.81
CA ALA A 98 -10.77 26.29 6.46
C ALA A 98 -11.36 25.72 5.15
N ARG A 99 -11.11 24.44 4.88
CA ARG A 99 -11.59 23.73 3.67
C ARG A 99 -11.58 22.21 3.87
N PRO A 100 -12.35 21.47 3.05
CA PRO A 100 -12.35 20.00 3.10
C PRO A 100 -10.99 19.39 2.78
N VAL A 101 -10.65 18.28 3.47
CA VAL A 101 -9.53 17.42 3.17
C VAL A 101 -9.98 15.99 2.99
N ARG A 102 -9.17 15.16 2.34
CA ARG A 102 -9.36 13.70 2.29
C ARG A 102 -8.22 13.02 3.00
N VAL A 103 -8.56 12.05 3.85
CA VAL A 103 -7.57 11.26 4.59
C VAL A 103 -7.71 9.80 4.18
N ALA A 104 -6.59 9.14 3.93
CA ALA A 104 -6.54 7.71 3.63
C ALA A 104 -5.33 7.05 4.31
N ASN A 105 -5.38 5.74 4.41
CA ASN A 105 -4.27 4.91 4.86
C ASN A 105 -3.13 4.93 3.81
N ASP A 106 -1.89 4.69 4.24
CA ASP A 106 -0.69 4.68 3.40
C ASP A 106 -0.77 3.69 2.23
N ALA A 107 -1.30 2.47 2.44
CA ALA A 107 -1.47 1.49 1.37
C ALA A 107 -2.55 1.91 0.36
N ASN A 108 -3.61 2.59 0.80
CA ASN A 108 -4.61 3.19 -0.08
C ASN A 108 -4.00 4.34 -0.90
N CYS A 109 -3.15 5.17 -0.29
CA CYS A 109 -2.41 6.20 -1.01
C CYS A 109 -1.46 5.58 -2.05
N PHE A 110 -0.74 4.51 -1.69
CA PHE A 110 0.09 3.77 -2.65
C PHE A 110 -0.73 3.29 -3.84
N ALA A 111 -1.83 2.58 -3.60
CA ALA A 111 -2.69 2.06 -4.66
C ALA A 111 -3.25 3.20 -5.54
N MET A 112 -3.63 4.33 -4.93
CA MET A 112 -4.14 5.50 -5.63
C MET A 112 -3.08 6.17 -6.52
N SER A 113 -1.83 6.28 -6.04
CA SER A 113 -0.71 6.76 -6.84
C SER A 113 -0.49 5.90 -8.08
N GLU A 114 -0.41 4.58 -7.88
CA GLU A 114 -0.14 3.65 -8.97
C GLU A 114 -1.30 3.55 -9.98
N ALA A 115 -2.53 3.73 -9.53
CA ALA A 115 -3.72 3.79 -10.40
C ALA A 115 -3.84 5.11 -11.17
N SER A 116 -3.35 6.23 -10.62
CA SER A 116 -3.52 7.55 -11.23
C SER A 116 -2.47 7.86 -12.29
N ASP A 117 -1.19 7.77 -11.94
CA ASP A 117 -0.07 8.12 -12.83
C ASP A 117 1.11 7.13 -12.75
N GLY A 118 0.92 6.00 -12.07
CA GLY A 118 1.89 4.97 -11.82
C GLY A 118 1.83 3.78 -12.80
N ALA A 119 2.19 2.60 -12.30
CA ALA A 119 2.30 1.36 -13.08
C ALA A 119 0.95 0.79 -13.55
N ALA A 120 -0.15 1.21 -12.94
CA ALA A 120 -1.52 0.80 -13.25
C ALA A 120 -2.37 1.94 -13.81
N ALA A 121 -1.75 3.01 -14.32
CA ALA A 121 -2.49 4.13 -14.89
C ALA A 121 -3.42 3.66 -16.03
N GLY A 122 -4.69 4.06 -15.94
CA GLY A 122 -5.73 3.67 -16.91
C GLY A 122 -6.42 2.33 -16.64
N ALA A 123 -6.01 1.57 -15.64
CA ALA A 123 -6.71 0.36 -15.20
C ALA A 123 -8.01 0.71 -14.45
N GLU A 124 -9.04 -0.12 -14.59
CA GLU A 124 -10.32 0.08 -13.93
C GLU A 124 -10.29 -0.40 -12.47
N ILE A 125 -9.67 -1.57 -12.24
CA ILE A 125 -9.52 -2.18 -10.91
C ILE A 125 -8.03 -2.41 -10.63
N VAL A 126 -7.53 -1.78 -9.58
CA VAL A 126 -6.12 -1.88 -9.14
C VAL A 126 -6.06 -2.39 -7.72
N PHE A 127 -5.25 -3.41 -7.50
CA PHE A 127 -4.87 -3.89 -6.19
C PHE A 127 -3.42 -3.50 -5.90
N GLY A 128 -3.21 -2.47 -5.09
CA GLY A 128 -1.88 -2.01 -4.70
C GLY A 128 -1.43 -2.69 -3.41
N VAL A 129 -0.29 -3.37 -3.43
CA VAL A 129 0.24 -4.13 -2.29
C VAL A 129 1.58 -3.55 -1.86
N ILE A 130 1.69 -3.15 -0.60
CA ILE A 130 2.97 -2.78 0.01
C ILE A 130 3.48 -3.96 0.82
N VAL A 131 4.66 -4.47 0.46
CA VAL A 131 5.33 -5.55 1.19
C VAL A 131 6.70 -5.07 1.66
N GLY A 132 6.79 -4.87 2.98
CA GLY A 132 7.98 -4.35 3.65
C GLY A 132 8.13 -4.97 5.04
N THR A 133 8.17 -4.15 6.09
CA THR A 133 8.11 -4.61 7.49
C THR A 133 6.80 -5.31 7.80
N GLY A 134 5.70 -4.83 7.20
CA GLY A 134 4.39 -5.47 7.19
C GLY A 134 3.92 -5.77 5.77
N THR A 135 2.66 -6.18 5.65
CA THR A 135 1.98 -6.45 4.37
C THR A 135 0.61 -5.79 4.39
N GLY A 136 0.48 -4.66 3.70
CA GLY A 136 -0.76 -3.94 3.53
C GLY A 136 -1.19 -3.87 2.07
N ALA A 137 -2.46 -3.57 1.83
CA ALA A 137 -2.94 -3.32 0.48
C ALA A 137 -4.03 -2.25 0.44
N GLY A 138 -4.21 -1.67 -0.74
CA GLY A 138 -5.30 -0.78 -1.08
C GLY A 138 -5.98 -1.23 -2.37
N VAL A 139 -7.27 -0.95 -2.47
CA VAL A 139 -8.08 -1.25 -3.65
C VAL A 139 -8.53 0.06 -4.28
N VAL A 140 -8.31 0.21 -5.58
CA VAL A 140 -8.83 1.34 -6.36
C VAL A 140 -9.73 0.80 -7.46
N VAL A 141 -10.95 1.34 -7.52
CA VAL A 141 -11.94 1.00 -8.54
C VAL A 141 -12.36 2.28 -9.25
N ARG A 142 -12.19 2.34 -10.57
CA ARG A 142 -12.54 3.49 -11.39
C ARG A 142 -11.96 4.81 -10.85
N GLY A 143 -10.69 4.79 -10.46
CA GLY A 143 -9.98 5.96 -9.94
C GLY A 143 -10.42 6.41 -8.53
N GLN A 144 -11.09 5.55 -7.77
CA GLN A 144 -11.51 5.83 -6.39
C GLN A 144 -11.04 4.74 -5.44
N VAL A 145 -10.49 5.15 -4.30
CA VAL A 145 -10.13 4.20 -3.23
C VAL A 145 -11.39 3.56 -2.67
N LEU A 146 -11.40 2.22 -2.61
CA LEU A 146 -12.43 1.45 -1.94
C LEU A 146 -12.14 1.44 -0.44
N THR A 147 -12.90 2.20 0.34
CA THR A 147 -12.75 2.23 1.81
C THR A 147 -13.50 1.07 2.49
N GLY A 148 -14.66 0.70 1.95
CA GLY A 148 -15.56 -0.30 2.54
C GLY A 148 -16.35 0.23 3.73
N ALA A 149 -17.36 -0.53 4.14
CA ALA A 149 -18.27 -0.14 5.23
C ALA A 149 -17.56 -0.04 6.59
N ASN A 150 -16.52 -0.85 6.80
CA ASN A 150 -15.77 -0.91 8.06
C ASN A 150 -14.46 -0.09 8.03
N GLY A 151 -14.12 0.52 6.87
CA GLY A 151 -12.87 1.23 6.67
C GLY A 151 -11.64 0.32 6.68
N ILE A 152 -11.77 -0.94 6.26
CA ILE A 152 -10.71 -1.96 6.27
C ILE A 152 -10.57 -2.70 4.93
N ALA A 153 -11.11 -2.14 3.85
CA ALA A 153 -10.89 -2.72 2.54
C ALA A 153 -9.38 -2.69 2.21
N GLY A 154 -8.84 -3.83 1.80
CA GLY A 154 -7.40 -3.96 1.57
C GLY A 154 -6.59 -4.52 2.76
N GLU A 155 -7.17 -4.80 3.92
CA GLU A 155 -6.51 -5.47 5.07
C GLU A 155 -6.20 -6.96 4.78
N TRP A 156 -5.73 -7.21 3.57
CA TRP A 156 -5.41 -8.51 3.00
C TRP A 156 -4.31 -9.24 3.78
N GLY A 157 -3.32 -8.50 4.28
CA GLY A 157 -2.21 -9.06 5.05
C GLY A 157 -2.62 -9.81 6.30
N HIS A 158 -3.81 -9.52 6.86
CA HIS A 158 -4.37 -10.18 8.05
C HIS A 158 -5.37 -11.29 7.75
N ASN A 159 -5.57 -11.66 6.49
CA ASN A 159 -6.26 -12.89 6.12
C ASN A 159 -5.31 -14.09 6.30
N ALA A 160 -5.88 -15.26 6.55
CA ALA A 160 -5.10 -16.50 6.57
C ALA A 160 -4.47 -16.75 5.19
N LEU A 161 -3.24 -17.30 5.16
CA LEU A 161 -2.64 -17.75 3.90
C LEU A 161 -3.54 -18.81 3.26
N PRO A 162 -4.02 -18.59 2.01
CA PRO A 162 -4.94 -19.53 1.38
C PRO A 162 -4.21 -20.82 0.96
N TRP A 163 -4.93 -21.94 1.01
CA TRP A 163 -4.42 -23.28 0.65
C TRP A 163 -3.02 -23.56 1.25
N PRO A 164 -2.88 -23.47 2.60
CA PRO A 164 -1.59 -23.67 3.23
C PRO A 164 -1.11 -25.10 3.05
N ASP A 165 0.19 -25.27 2.88
CA ASP A 165 0.84 -26.58 2.97
C ASP A 165 0.85 -27.05 4.45
N ASP A 166 1.05 -28.34 4.73
CA ASP A 166 0.95 -28.91 6.09
C ASP A 166 1.88 -28.23 7.11
N ASP A 167 3.07 -27.80 6.70
CA ASP A 167 4.06 -27.09 7.52
C ASP A 167 3.74 -25.58 7.71
N GLU A 168 2.74 -25.08 7.02
CA GLU A 168 2.25 -23.70 7.11
C GLU A 168 1.02 -23.55 8.03
N HIS A 169 0.46 -24.66 8.53
CA HIS A 169 -0.69 -24.65 9.44
C HIS A 169 -0.30 -25.10 10.85
N PRO A 170 -0.69 -24.39 11.94
CA PRO A 170 -1.51 -23.18 12.00
C PRO A 170 -0.79 -21.89 11.57
N GLY A 171 0.49 -21.96 11.24
CA GLY A 171 1.33 -20.83 10.83
C GLY A 171 1.85 -19.96 11.99
N PRO A 172 2.69 -18.98 11.71
CA PRO A 172 3.26 -18.09 12.72
C PRO A 172 2.19 -17.21 13.38
N SER A 173 2.44 -16.84 14.66
CA SER A 173 1.60 -15.88 15.38
C SER A 173 1.67 -14.49 14.74
N CYS A 174 0.53 -13.82 14.62
CA CYS A 174 0.41 -12.45 14.15
C CYS A 174 0.03 -11.51 15.29
N TYR A 175 0.51 -10.27 15.28
CA TYR A 175 0.16 -9.27 16.29
C TYR A 175 -1.35 -8.93 16.32
N CYS A 176 -2.11 -9.26 15.26
CA CYS A 176 -3.57 -9.13 15.25
C CYS A 176 -4.29 -10.19 16.12
N GLY A 177 -3.55 -11.05 16.81
CA GLY A 177 -4.07 -12.11 17.68
C GLY A 177 -4.43 -13.41 16.97
N LYS A 178 -4.19 -13.53 15.67
CA LYS A 178 -4.43 -14.75 14.87
C LYS A 178 -3.12 -15.43 14.52
N HIS A 179 -3.20 -16.56 13.83
CA HIS A 179 -2.06 -17.31 13.30
C HIS A 179 -2.17 -17.45 11.78
N GLY A 180 -1.02 -17.61 11.12
CA GLY A 180 -0.98 -17.89 9.69
C GLY A 180 -1.49 -16.77 8.80
N CYS A 181 -1.48 -15.52 9.28
CA CYS A 181 -1.80 -14.37 8.44
C CYS A 181 -0.80 -14.24 7.29
N ILE A 182 -1.26 -13.81 6.12
CA ILE A 182 -0.44 -13.58 4.92
C ILE A 182 0.81 -12.75 5.26
N GLU A 183 0.68 -11.72 6.09
CA GLU A 183 1.80 -10.89 6.53
C GLU A 183 2.92 -11.69 7.20
N THR A 184 2.60 -12.69 8.00
CA THR A 184 3.60 -13.49 8.72
C THR A 184 4.47 -14.33 7.79
N PHE A 185 4.06 -14.49 6.54
CA PHE A 185 4.81 -15.20 5.50
C PHE A 185 5.43 -14.27 4.46
N LEU A 186 4.71 -13.21 4.07
CA LEU A 186 5.09 -12.37 2.94
C LEU A 186 5.81 -11.09 3.32
N SER A 187 5.78 -10.64 4.58
CA SER A 187 6.60 -9.51 5.02
C SER A 187 8.10 -9.85 4.98
N GLY A 188 8.94 -8.82 5.02
CA GLY A 188 10.39 -9.01 5.14
C GLY A 188 10.78 -9.85 6.36
N PRO A 189 10.29 -9.53 7.58
CA PRO A 189 10.47 -10.39 8.75
C PRO A 189 9.96 -11.83 8.54
N GLY A 190 8.84 -12.00 7.85
CA GLY A 190 8.30 -13.32 7.52
C GLY A 190 9.25 -14.15 6.65
N MET A 191 9.83 -13.56 5.60
CA MET A 191 10.85 -14.22 4.77
C MET A 191 12.10 -14.57 5.57
N SER A 192 12.58 -13.65 6.42
CA SER A 192 13.76 -13.89 7.27
C SER A 192 13.53 -15.05 8.25
N ALA A 193 12.35 -15.09 8.88
CA ALA A 193 11.98 -16.16 9.81
C ALA A 193 11.83 -17.53 9.09
N ASP A 194 11.27 -17.52 7.88
CA ASP A 194 11.19 -18.73 7.04
C ASP A 194 12.58 -19.25 6.69
N HIS A 195 13.47 -18.37 6.25
CA HIS A 195 14.86 -18.73 5.94
C HIS A 195 15.59 -19.30 7.16
N GLU A 196 15.49 -18.63 8.31
CA GLU A 196 16.11 -19.07 9.56
C GLU A 196 15.60 -20.45 10.00
N ARG A 197 14.30 -20.70 9.88
CA ARG A 197 13.67 -22.00 10.23
C ARG A 197 14.25 -23.16 9.41
N HIS A 198 14.51 -22.94 8.12
CA HIS A 198 14.95 -24.01 7.22
C HIS A 198 16.47 -24.14 7.12
N THR A 199 17.23 -23.13 7.53
CA THR A 199 18.70 -23.08 7.33
C THR A 199 19.50 -22.89 8.59
N ALA A 200 18.84 -22.54 9.70
CA ALA A 200 19.46 -22.03 10.94
C ALA A 200 20.31 -20.75 10.73
N ARG A 201 20.15 -20.06 9.58
CA ARG A 201 20.84 -18.81 9.26
C ARG A 201 19.85 -17.64 9.39
N ARG A 202 20.18 -16.68 10.22
CA ARG A 202 19.41 -15.44 10.32
C ARG A 202 19.94 -14.42 9.32
N GLN A 203 19.15 -14.12 8.31
CA GLN A 203 19.50 -13.18 7.24
C GLN A 203 18.37 -12.19 6.96
N LEU A 204 18.75 -10.99 6.49
CA LEU A 204 17.79 -10.01 5.99
C LEU A 204 17.30 -10.41 4.59
N PRO A 205 16.07 -10.02 4.19
CA PRO A 205 15.52 -10.38 2.88
C PRO A 205 16.42 -10.00 1.71
N GLN A 206 17.10 -8.84 1.80
CA GLN A 206 18.00 -8.37 0.75
C GLN A 206 19.21 -9.28 0.59
N ALA A 207 19.76 -9.80 1.71
CA ALA A 207 20.87 -10.74 1.68
C ALA A 207 20.43 -12.09 1.11
N ILE A 208 19.24 -12.59 1.51
CA ILE A 208 18.65 -13.83 0.95
C ILE A 208 18.47 -13.69 -0.57
N ALA A 209 17.90 -12.57 -1.05
CA ALA A 209 17.73 -12.34 -2.47
C ALA A 209 19.05 -12.28 -3.23
N LEU A 210 20.06 -11.64 -2.65
CA LEU A 210 21.42 -11.55 -3.23
C LEU A 210 22.09 -12.92 -3.31
N ASP A 211 22.01 -13.72 -2.23
CA ASP A 211 22.60 -15.06 -2.18
C ASP A 211 21.88 -16.02 -3.14
N ALA A 212 20.55 -15.90 -3.28
CA ALA A 212 19.81 -16.64 -4.30
C ALA A 212 20.29 -16.32 -5.72
N ASN A 213 20.55 -15.04 -6.02
CA ASN A 213 21.09 -14.62 -7.32
C ASN A 213 22.53 -15.12 -7.56
N ARG A 214 23.27 -15.45 -6.50
CA ARG A 214 24.61 -16.03 -6.56
C ARG A 214 24.61 -17.57 -6.62
N GLY A 215 23.44 -18.19 -6.56
CA GLY A 215 23.28 -19.64 -6.66
C GLY A 215 23.28 -20.38 -5.32
N ASP A 216 23.17 -19.70 -4.16
CA ASP A 216 22.99 -20.39 -2.87
C ASP A 216 21.66 -21.16 -2.89
N ALA A 217 21.74 -22.50 -2.82
CA ALA A 217 20.59 -23.37 -2.94
C ALA A 217 19.53 -23.15 -1.83
N ALA A 218 19.98 -22.82 -0.61
CA ALA A 218 19.08 -22.58 0.51
C ALA A 218 18.33 -21.25 0.36
N ALA A 219 19.00 -20.22 -0.14
CA ALA A 219 18.39 -18.94 -0.46
C ALA A 219 17.41 -19.05 -1.64
N ILE A 220 17.76 -19.81 -2.68
CA ILE A 220 16.87 -20.12 -3.83
C ILE A 220 15.59 -20.80 -3.31
N ALA A 221 15.70 -21.84 -2.50
CA ALA A 221 14.56 -22.54 -1.94
C ALA A 221 13.65 -21.62 -1.09
N THR A 222 14.24 -20.67 -0.36
CA THR A 222 13.47 -19.68 0.41
C THR A 222 12.69 -18.75 -0.51
N ILE A 223 13.30 -18.24 -1.60
CA ILE A 223 12.63 -17.39 -2.58
C ILE A 223 11.52 -18.17 -3.29
N GLU A 224 11.72 -19.43 -3.65
CA GLU A 224 10.70 -20.26 -4.31
C GLU A 224 9.49 -20.51 -3.40
N ARG A 225 9.68 -20.77 -2.10
CA ARG A 225 8.56 -20.85 -1.15
C ARG A 225 7.82 -19.51 -1.05
N TYR A 226 8.56 -18.41 -1.01
CA TYR A 226 7.99 -17.07 -0.99
C TYR A 226 7.16 -16.77 -2.25
N GLU A 227 7.67 -17.09 -3.43
CA GLU A 227 6.98 -16.95 -4.73
C GLU A 227 5.67 -17.74 -4.74
N ARG A 228 5.68 -18.99 -4.27
CA ARG A 228 4.47 -19.84 -4.17
C ARG A 228 3.44 -19.26 -3.21
N ARG A 229 3.85 -18.78 -2.04
CA ARG A 229 2.96 -18.13 -1.06
C ARG A 229 2.36 -16.85 -1.61
N MET A 230 3.16 -16.02 -2.27
CA MET A 230 2.69 -14.80 -2.94
C MET A 230 1.66 -15.14 -4.02
N ALA A 231 1.93 -16.13 -4.84
CA ALA A 231 1.03 -16.56 -5.91
C ALA A 231 -0.33 -17.02 -5.36
N ARG A 232 -0.34 -17.85 -4.30
CA ARG A 232 -1.58 -18.30 -3.63
C ARG A 232 -2.35 -17.14 -3.04
N ALA A 233 -1.67 -16.27 -2.32
CA ALA A 233 -2.26 -15.13 -1.67
C ALA A 233 -2.87 -14.15 -2.69
N LEU A 234 -2.19 -13.89 -3.81
CA LEU A 234 -2.72 -13.02 -4.87
C LEU A 234 -3.82 -13.70 -5.71
N ALA A 235 -3.76 -15.02 -5.90
CA ALA A 235 -4.83 -15.77 -6.56
C ALA A 235 -6.17 -15.63 -5.82
N SER A 236 -6.17 -15.59 -4.48
CA SER A 236 -7.39 -15.33 -3.72
C SER A 236 -7.99 -13.95 -3.99
N VAL A 237 -7.14 -12.95 -4.23
CA VAL A 237 -7.58 -11.60 -4.62
C VAL A 237 -8.14 -11.60 -6.03
N ILE A 238 -7.48 -12.27 -6.97
CA ILE A 238 -7.98 -12.43 -8.35
C ILE A 238 -9.36 -13.08 -8.33
N ASN A 239 -9.55 -14.15 -7.56
CA ASN A 239 -10.83 -14.84 -7.44
C ASN A 239 -11.96 -13.99 -6.83
N VAL A 240 -11.66 -12.89 -6.11
CA VAL A 240 -12.66 -12.09 -5.39
C VAL A 240 -12.97 -10.77 -6.09
N ILE A 241 -11.95 -10.08 -6.60
CA ILE A 241 -12.12 -8.74 -7.17
C ILE A 241 -11.65 -8.62 -8.62
N ASP A 242 -11.00 -9.65 -9.17
CA ASP A 242 -10.54 -9.75 -10.57
C ASP A 242 -9.87 -8.45 -11.07
N PRO A 243 -8.73 -8.03 -10.46
CA PRO A 243 -8.13 -6.76 -10.79
C PRO A 243 -7.41 -6.79 -12.14
N ASP A 244 -7.44 -5.68 -12.89
CA ASP A 244 -6.64 -5.53 -14.11
C ASP A 244 -5.15 -5.59 -13.82
N VAL A 245 -4.75 -4.95 -12.70
CA VAL A 245 -3.34 -4.83 -12.31
C VAL A 245 -3.18 -5.00 -10.80
N ILE A 246 -2.25 -5.85 -10.41
CA ILE A 246 -1.70 -5.91 -9.06
C ILE A 246 -0.35 -5.19 -9.09
N VAL A 247 -0.17 -4.19 -8.22
CA VAL A 247 1.08 -3.43 -8.15
C VAL A 247 1.78 -3.72 -6.82
N LEU A 248 3.04 -4.14 -6.87
CA LEU A 248 3.86 -4.36 -5.68
C LEU A 248 4.72 -3.14 -5.36
N GLY A 249 4.65 -2.70 -4.10
CA GLY A 249 5.51 -1.69 -3.48
C GLY A 249 6.25 -2.24 -2.26
N GLY A 250 7.03 -1.38 -1.62
CA GLY A 250 7.82 -1.74 -0.45
C GLY A 250 9.12 -2.47 -0.79
N GLY A 251 9.89 -2.83 0.24
CA GLY A 251 11.23 -3.41 0.09
C GLY A 251 11.26 -4.73 -0.68
N MET A 252 10.24 -5.57 -0.50
CA MET A 252 10.15 -6.90 -1.13
C MET A 252 9.82 -6.81 -2.62
N SER A 253 9.22 -5.72 -3.09
CA SER A 253 8.95 -5.48 -4.52
C SER A 253 10.23 -5.39 -5.38
N LYS A 254 11.39 -5.25 -4.74
CA LYS A 254 12.70 -5.19 -5.42
C LYS A 254 13.23 -6.57 -5.86
N ILE A 255 12.57 -7.66 -5.49
CA ILE A 255 12.91 -9.02 -5.91
C ILE A 255 12.38 -9.24 -7.34
N ASP A 256 13.26 -9.16 -8.34
CA ASP A 256 12.90 -9.19 -9.76
C ASP A 256 12.13 -10.45 -10.18
N ARG A 257 12.52 -11.61 -9.65
CA ARG A 257 11.92 -12.91 -9.94
C ARG A 257 10.41 -12.97 -9.68
N LEU A 258 9.89 -12.15 -8.76
CA LEU A 258 8.46 -12.14 -8.43
C LEU A 258 7.58 -11.83 -9.64
N TYR A 259 8.03 -10.92 -10.50
CA TYR A 259 7.23 -10.44 -11.64
C TYR A 259 7.11 -11.45 -12.77
N GLU A 260 7.98 -12.44 -12.81
CA GLU A 260 7.94 -13.55 -13.76
C GLU A 260 7.32 -14.81 -13.14
N ASN A 261 7.78 -15.21 -11.95
CA ASN A 261 7.42 -16.49 -11.37
C ASN A 261 6.04 -16.49 -10.72
N VAL A 262 5.64 -15.42 -10.03
CA VAL A 262 4.32 -15.35 -9.38
C VAL A 262 3.18 -15.48 -10.40
N PRO A 263 3.17 -14.74 -11.55
CA PRO A 263 2.15 -14.91 -12.58
C PRO A 263 2.12 -16.31 -13.23
N ARG A 264 3.25 -16.98 -13.31
CA ARG A 264 3.30 -18.38 -13.81
C ARG A 264 2.66 -19.37 -12.84
N LEU A 265 2.69 -19.04 -11.53
CA LEU A 265 2.23 -19.94 -10.48
C LEU A 265 0.75 -19.73 -10.12
N TRP A 266 0.25 -18.48 -10.09
CA TRP A 266 -1.09 -18.19 -9.54
C TRP A 266 -2.24 -18.87 -10.27
N GLY A 267 -2.09 -19.23 -11.56
CA GLY A 267 -3.07 -19.98 -12.30
C GLY A 267 -3.43 -21.35 -11.67
N GLN A 268 -2.58 -21.89 -10.80
CA GLN A 268 -2.87 -23.12 -10.04
C GLN A 268 -3.99 -22.94 -9.01
N TRP A 269 -4.26 -21.71 -8.58
CA TRP A 269 -5.23 -21.35 -7.53
C TRP A 269 -6.32 -20.38 -8.00
N VAL A 270 -6.20 -19.83 -9.21
CA VAL A 270 -7.28 -19.06 -9.82
C VAL A 270 -8.35 -20.02 -10.31
N PHE A 271 -9.62 -19.64 -10.08
CA PHE A 271 -10.75 -20.48 -10.43
C PHE A 271 -10.77 -20.82 -11.92
N ALA A 272 -10.87 -22.12 -12.22
CA ALA A 272 -11.15 -22.66 -13.55
C ALA A 272 -12.00 -23.92 -13.40
N ALA A 273 -12.87 -24.20 -14.35
CA ALA A 273 -13.62 -25.45 -14.35
C ALA A 273 -12.67 -26.64 -14.52
N THR A 274 -13.04 -27.80 -13.97
CA THR A 274 -12.24 -29.03 -14.08
C THR A 274 -11.91 -29.33 -15.55
N GLY A 275 -10.62 -29.51 -15.84
CA GLY A 275 -10.11 -29.79 -17.19
C GLY A 275 -9.88 -28.57 -18.07
N SER A 276 -10.09 -27.34 -17.57
CA SER A 276 -9.73 -26.11 -18.25
C SER A 276 -8.53 -25.42 -17.59
N THR A 277 -7.82 -24.62 -18.36
CA THR A 277 -6.72 -23.75 -17.88
C THR A 277 -7.28 -22.34 -17.65
N PRO A 278 -7.03 -21.69 -16.50
CA PRO A 278 -7.50 -20.33 -16.30
C PRO A 278 -6.78 -19.37 -17.25
N ASP A 279 -7.56 -18.51 -17.93
CA ASP A 279 -7.04 -17.37 -18.70
C ASP A 279 -6.92 -16.15 -17.78
N VAL A 280 -5.79 -16.04 -17.07
CA VAL A 280 -5.57 -14.95 -16.11
C VAL A 280 -4.96 -13.74 -16.83
N ARG A 281 -5.73 -12.67 -16.97
CA ARG A 281 -5.34 -11.42 -17.64
C ARG A 281 -4.77 -10.38 -16.68
N THR A 282 -4.94 -10.58 -15.38
CA THR A 282 -4.36 -9.72 -14.35
C THR A 282 -2.85 -9.60 -14.56
N ARG A 283 -2.32 -8.39 -14.56
CA ARG A 283 -0.88 -8.12 -14.65
C ARG A 283 -0.28 -7.89 -13.26
N LEU A 284 0.90 -8.43 -13.01
CA LEU A 284 1.71 -8.07 -11.84
C LEU A 284 2.75 -7.02 -12.25
N ALA A 285 2.77 -5.88 -11.59
CA ALA A 285 3.65 -4.77 -11.91
C ALA A 285 4.41 -4.27 -10.69
N ARG A 286 5.60 -3.70 -10.93
CA ARG A 286 6.35 -2.98 -9.90
C ARG A 286 5.84 -1.56 -9.81
N GLY A 287 5.71 -1.03 -8.58
CA GLY A 287 5.36 0.38 -8.33
C GLY A 287 6.37 1.32 -9.00
N LYS A 288 5.82 2.35 -9.65
CA LYS A 288 6.60 3.30 -10.47
C LYS A 288 7.30 4.36 -9.64
N HIS A 289 6.64 4.86 -8.60
CA HIS A 289 7.10 6.04 -7.86
C HIS A 289 7.92 5.72 -6.61
N GLY A 290 8.07 4.42 -6.25
CA GLY A 290 8.86 3.99 -5.11
C GLY A 290 8.38 4.63 -3.80
N ASP A 291 9.31 5.21 -3.03
CA ASP A 291 9.00 5.83 -1.73
C ASP A 291 8.10 7.08 -1.86
N ALA A 292 7.99 7.66 -3.05
CA ALA A 292 7.11 8.82 -3.29
C ALA A 292 5.64 8.44 -3.52
N SER A 293 5.30 7.15 -3.67
CA SER A 293 3.93 6.72 -3.99
C SER A 293 2.92 7.12 -2.90
N GLY A 294 3.30 7.10 -1.62
CA GLY A 294 2.42 7.50 -0.52
C GLY A 294 1.96 8.96 -0.64
N VAL A 295 2.91 9.89 -0.70
CA VAL A 295 2.62 11.33 -0.78
C VAL A 295 1.94 11.72 -2.10
N ARG A 296 2.33 11.09 -3.22
CA ARG A 296 1.66 11.31 -4.52
C ARG A 296 0.22 10.82 -4.49
N GLY A 297 -0.01 9.62 -3.96
CA GLY A 297 -1.35 9.05 -3.84
C GLY A 297 -2.27 9.86 -2.94
N ALA A 298 -1.75 10.44 -1.87
CA ALA A 298 -2.49 11.40 -1.06
C ALA A 298 -2.99 12.58 -1.92
N ALA A 299 -2.15 13.15 -2.80
CA ALA A 299 -2.56 14.22 -3.71
C ALA A 299 -3.68 13.79 -4.67
N TRP A 300 -3.72 12.51 -5.06
CA TRP A 300 -4.73 11.95 -5.96
C TRP A 300 -6.05 11.52 -5.28
N LEU A 301 -6.19 11.64 -3.97
CA LEU A 301 -7.43 11.26 -3.27
C LEU A 301 -8.67 12.05 -3.72
N TRP A 302 -8.49 13.22 -4.33
CA TRP A 302 -9.59 13.99 -4.92
C TRP A 302 -9.82 13.57 -6.37
N PRO A 303 -11.08 13.23 -6.74
CA PRO A 303 -11.39 12.87 -8.12
C PRO A 303 -11.09 14.03 -9.07
N ASP A 304 -10.77 13.71 -10.31
CA ASP A 304 -10.60 14.73 -11.33
C ASP A 304 -11.94 15.41 -11.59
N GLN A 305 -11.98 16.73 -11.43
CA GLN A 305 -13.20 17.51 -11.69
C GLN A 305 -13.61 17.46 -13.16
N ARG A 306 -12.70 17.06 -14.06
CA ARG A 306 -12.99 16.94 -15.50
C ARG A 306 -13.79 15.69 -15.86
N SER A 307 -13.78 14.64 -15.05
CA SER A 307 -14.50 13.38 -15.32
C SER A 307 -16.02 13.50 -15.13
N LYS A 308 -16.53 14.56 -14.49
CA LYS A 308 -17.98 14.79 -14.31
C LYS A 308 -18.69 15.36 -15.55
N VAL A 309 -17.97 15.78 -16.58
CA VAL A 309 -18.55 16.44 -17.76
C VAL A 309 -18.93 15.45 -18.87
N ASN A 310 -18.38 14.23 -18.87
CA ASN A 310 -18.59 13.24 -19.92
C ASN A 310 -19.52 12.06 -19.55
N GLY A 311 -20.21 12.14 -18.43
CA GLY A 311 -21.19 11.15 -17.98
C GLY A 311 -22.62 11.65 -18.18
N ARG A 312 -23.08 11.76 -19.43
CA ARG A 312 -24.49 11.78 -19.81
C ARG A 312 -24.77 10.65 -20.76
#